data_e058d5a073b308eec17a8f30bdc208de
#
_entry.id   e058d5a073b308eec17a8f30bdc208de
#
_cell.length_a   1.000
_cell.length_b   1.000
_cell.length_c   1.000
_cell.angle_alpha   90.00
_cell.angle_beta   90.00
_cell.angle_gamma   90.00
#
_symmetry.space_group_name_H-M   'P 1'
#
loop_
_entity.id
_entity.type
_entity.pdbx_description
1 polymer ?
#
loop_
_entity_poly.entity_id
_entity_poly.type
_entity_poly.pdbx_seq_one_letter_code
_entity_poly.pdbx_strand_id
1 'polypeptide(L)'
;MSDKNLKRRDFIKSLLAGISMTAIDWSAFPKGVGAETSETKFDAVIIGAGLGGLSCAAAFARQGFKPLVLEQHYIPGGYATTFQRPGGFIFDVSLHSTTVGERDGIHNLIPGFTEIKDVEFVPHPYLYRAIYPDYDFRVPQKDLSGYINMLTGYFPDEKEGIVGIFDDMKGVANDIDRFSTAKGEVDMSRFPIEYPYLFKSYGKTWGELVDLRIKNPKLKTIISSLWGYYGLPPSKLASIYYALPTIGYLQNGGYYPKGRSQTISDALVKFIEERGGEVMLKTRVKEMLVKDHSAYGVKTVDGKEYLGKVIVSNANAYDTFHTLLKDEEYLKEYVARMDQFSVSLSSFQIFLGLKKDLIGQVGMTDSEIFFQKGYDIEADYKAALNADVENSGFGLTLYDNLYKGYSPEGKNTLNIIVLQGFDHWKKYEEGYWKGKKDSYRKEKERMADVLINQVEKTFLPGLSKAIELKEIGTPLTNVRYTSNYRGAIYGWDQTLDNSGPSRLPHTTPIKNLYLSGAWTSPGHGYGGVLWSGLECFGEIMKNW
;
A
#
# COMPACT_ATOMS: atom_id res chain seq x y z
N MET A 1 2.17 -37.89 -9.25
CA MET A 1 2.35 -36.71 -8.37
C MET A 1 1.97 -35.49 -9.16
N SER A 2 0.89 -34.82 -8.79
CA SER A 2 0.22 -33.87 -9.65
C SER A 2 0.99 -32.55 -9.76
N ASP A 3 0.79 -31.84 -10.86
CA ASP A 3 1.29 -30.51 -11.19
C ASP A 3 1.15 -29.48 -10.03
N LYS A 4 0.15 -29.68 -9.14
CA LYS A 4 -0.03 -28.89 -7.91
C LYS A 4 1.10 -29.05 -6.87
N ASN A 5 1.74 -30.22 -6.80
CA ASN A 5 2.85 -30.46 -5.84
C ASN A 5 4.18 -29.87 -6.34
N LEU A 6 4.38 -29.81 -7.67
CA LEU A 6 5.53 -29.12 -8.26
C LEU A 6 5.43 -27.60 -8.04
N LYS A 7 4.25 -27.02 -8.31
CA LYS A 7 3.98 -25.59 -8.07
C LYS A 7 4.11 -25.22 -6.59
N ARG A 8 3.70 -26.08 -5.65
CA ARG A 8 3.92 -25.87 -4.20
C ARG A 8 5.40 -25.86 -3.82
N ARG A 9 6.21 -26.76 -4.36
CA ARG A 9 7.64 -26.85 -4.08
C ARG A 9 8.41 -25.63 -4.61
N ASP A 10 8.05 -25.16 -5.81
CA ASP A 10 8.68 -23.98 -6.42
C ASP A 10 8.24 -22.69 -5.71
N PHE A 11 7.00 -22.62 -5.24
CA PHE A 11 6.50 -21.54 -4.40
C PHE A 11 7.28 -21.41 -3.09
N ILE A 12 7.46 -22.52 -2.40
CA ILE A 12 8.14 -22.51 -1.12
C ILE A 12 9.61 -22.10 -1.30
N LYS A 13 10.27 -22.52 -2.40
CA LYS A 13 11.60 -22.04 -2.76
C LYS A 13 11.64 -20.54 -3.06
N SER A 14 10.59 -19.99 -3.64
CA SER A 14 10.49 -18.55 -3.97
C SER A 14 10.00 -17.73 -2.77
N LEU A 15 9.21 -18.30 -1.87
CA LEU A 15 8.89 -17.72 -0.56
C LEU A 15 10.19 -17.55 0.26
N LEU A 16 11.12 -18.51 0.15
CA LEU A 16 12.45 -18.46 0.73
C LEU A 16 13.28 -17.25 0.24
N ALA A 17 13.08 -16.86 -1.01
CA ALA A 17 13.79 -15.74 -1.62
C ALA A 17 13.17 -14.37 -1.28
N GLY A 18 11.88 -14.32 -0.90
CA GLY A 18 11.10 -13.08 -0.76
C GLY A 18 10.61 -12.71 0.65
N ILE A 19 10.78 -13.57 1.68
CA ILE A 19 10.27 -13.33 3.03
C ILE A 19 11.41 -13.29 4.06
N SER A 20 12.47 -12.58 3.83
CA SER A 20 13.42 -12.26 4.89
C SER A 20 13.00 -10.94 5.57
N MET A 21 11.95 -10.98 6.37
CA MET A 21 11.51 -9.84 7.21
C MET A 21 12.39 -9.62 8.44
N THR A 22 13.54 -10.32 8.55
CA THR A 22 14.48 -10.18 9.65
C THR A 22 15.50 -9.07 9.40
N ALA A 23 16.09 -8.58 10.46
CA ALA A 23 17.08 -7.52 10.44
C ALA A 23 18.07 -7.70 9.27
N ILE A 24 18.08 -6.76 8.34
CA ILE A 24 19.04 -6.73 7.24
C ILE A 24 20.44 -6.62 7.85
N ASP A 25 21.29 -7.60 7.59
CA ASP A 25 22.72 -7.49 7.93
C ASP A 25 23.42 -6.57 6.92
N TRP A 26 23.41 -5.30 7.25
CA TRP A 26 24.03 -4.26 6.42
C TRP A 26 25.53 -4.45 6.21
N SER A 27 26.20 -5.22 7.08
CA SER A 27 27.64 -5.52 6.94
C SER A 27 27.94 -6.50 5.81
N ALA A 28 26.95 -7.29 5.41
CA ALA A 28 27.07 -8.25 4.31
C ALA A 28 27.08 -7.58 2.91
N PHE A 29 26.66 -6.31 2.81
CA PHE A 29 26.61 -5.60 1.53
C PHE A 29 27.92 -4.84 1.25
N PRO A 30 28.33 -4.75 -0.03
CA PRO A 30 29.49 -3.96 -0.41
C PRO A 30 29.26 -2.48 -0.06
N LYS A 31 30.33 -1.79 0.30
CA LYS A 31 30.33 -0.34 0.51
C LYS A 31 30.71 0.37 -0.78
N GLY A 32 29.99 1.44 -1.08
CA GLY A 32 30.34 2.34 -2.16
C GLY A 32 31.72 2.97 -1.87
N VAL A 33 32.64 2.80 -2.77
CA VAL A 33 33.88 3.55 -2.79
C VAL A 33 33.63 4.70 -3.73
N GLY A 34 33.57 5.93 -3.24
CA GLY A 34 33.22 7.13 -3.97
C GLY A 34 34.15 7.47 -5.16
N ALA A 35 34.36 6.50 -6.04
CA ALA A 35 35.14 6.68 -7.25
C ALA A 35 34.18 6.99 -8.41
N GLU A 36 34.18 8.22 -8.89
CA GLU A 36 33.66 8.58 -10.19
C GLU A 36 34.47 7.80 -11.25
N THR A 37 33.89 6.72 -11.78
CA THR A 37 34.37 6.21 -13.07
C THR A 37 33.83 7.18 -14.13
N SER A 38 34.65 7.56 -15.10
CA SER A 38 34.47 8.65 -16.03
C SER A 38 33.21 8.59 -16.92
N GLU A 39 32.39 7.55 -16.84
CA GLU A 39 31.24 7.32 -17.72
C GLU A 39 29.87 7.41 -17.01
N THR A 40 29.77 7.18 -15.70
CA THR A 40 28.49 7.23 -14.98
C THR A 40 28.59 8.09 -13.73
N LYS A 41 27.75 9.14 -13.63
CA LYS A 41 27.70 10.03 -12.48
C LYS A 41 27.03 9.38 -11.24
N PHE A 42 26.15 8.37 -11.44
CA PHE A 42 25.34 7.76 -10.39
C PHE A 42 25.52 6.25 -10.37
N ASP A 43 25.48 5.67 -9.18
CA ASP A 43 25.48 4.22 -9.00
C ASP A 43 24.11 3.62 -9.34
N ALA A 44 23.03 4.32 -8.98
CA ALA A 44 21.67 3.94 -9.33
C ALA A 44 20.85 5.15 -9.78
N VAL A 45 20.04 4.99 -10.83
CA VAL A 45 19.00 5.95 -11.22
C VAL A 45 17.64 5.32 -10.94
N ILE A 46 16.87 5.96 -10.06
CA ILE A 46 15.58 5.48 -9.59
C ILE A 46 14.46 6.34 -10.17
N ILE A 47 13.49 5.73 -10.85
CA ILE A 47 12.34 6.39 -11.46
C ILE A 47 11.18 6.38 -10.49
N GLY A 48 10.80 7.56 -9.97
CA GLY A 48 9.69 7.77 -9.06
C GLY A 48 10.11 7.81 -7.58
N ALA A 49 9.75 8.91 -6.91
CA ALA A 49 9.96 9.13 -5.47
C ALA A 49 8.77 8.65 -4.61
N GLY A 50 8.06 7.59 -5.00
CA GLY A 50 7.19 6.86 -4.10
C GLY A 50 8.01 6.14 -3.02
N LEU A 51 7.38 5.68 -1.94
CA LEU A 51 8.09 5.10 -0.79
C LEU A 51 9.00 3.92 -1.18
N GLY A 52 8.65 3.10 -2.18
CA GLY A 52 9.49 2.02 -2.65
C GLY A 52 10.80 2.52 -3.29
N GLY A 53 10.72 3.56 -4.14
CA GLY A 53 11.90 4.18 -4.75
C GLY A 53 12.76 4.90 -3.71
N LEU A 54 12.12 5.64 -2.78
CA LEU A 54 12.84 6.34 -1.71
C LEU A 54 13.55 5.37 -0.77
N SER A 55 12.94 4.25 -0.38
CA SER A 55 13.59 3.27 0.50
C SER A 55 14.75 2.54 -0.20
N CYS A 56 14.62 2.24 -1.50
CA CYS A 56 15.71 1.72 -2.31
C CYS A 56 16.88 2.71 -2.39
N ALA A 57 16.60 3.98 -2.70
CA ALA A 57 17.60 5.04 -2.74
C ALA A 57 18.28 5.24 -1.38
N ALA A 58 17.49 5.23 -0.30
CA ALA A 58 18.03 5.34 1.06
C ALA A 58 18.97 4.17 1.39
N ALA A 59 18.67 2.95 0.92
CA ALA A 59 19.56 1.78 1.10
C ALA A 59 20.90 1.97 0.34
N PHE A 60 20.88 2.46 -0.88
CA PHE A 60 22.09 2.83 -1.62
C PHE A 60 22.90 3.89 -0.87
N ALA A 61 22.25 5.01 -0.49
CA ALA A 61 22.91 6.10 0.22
C ALA A 61 23.52 5.66 1.55
N ARG A 62 22.83 4.77 2.29
CA ARG A 62 23.33 4.20 3.54
C ARG A 62 24.62 3.41 3.36
N GLN A 63 24.77 2.71 2.24
CA GLN A 63 25.99 1.96 1.91
C GLN A 63 27.08 2.81 1.25
N GLY A 64 26.87 4.13 1.12
CA GLY A 64 27.85 5.06 0.54
C GLY A 64 27.84 5.10 -0.99
N PHE A 65 26.84 4.51 -1.64
CA PHE A 65 26.60 4.67 -3.07
C PHE A 65 25.87 5.98 -3.37
N LYS A 66 25.94 6.42 -4.62
CA LYS A 66 25.34 7.68 -5.09
C LYS A 66 24.05 7.43 -5.89
N PRO A 67 22.86 7.37 -5.26
CA PRO A 67 21.60 7.25 -5.98
C PRO A 67 21.13 8.61 -6.51
N LEU A 68 20.43 8.58 -7.66
CA LEU A 68 19.61 9.67 -8.18
C LEU A 68 18.16 9.23 -8.25
N VAL A 69 17.25 9.97 -7.63
CA VAL A 69 15.80 9.76 -7.75
C VAL A 69 15.20 10.83 -8.65
N LEU A 70 14.45 10.43 -9.66
CA LEU A 70 13.75 11.32 -10.60
C LEU A 70 12.24 11.22 -10.39
N GLU A 71 11.61 12.31 -9.96
CA GLU A 71 10.18 12.38 -9.65
C GLU A 71 9.47 13.42 -10.55
N GLN A 72 8.37 13.00 -11.19
CA GLN A 72 7.58 13.88 -12.06
C GLN A 72 6.79 14.95 -11.29
N HIS A 73 6.41 14.67 -10.05
CA HIS A 73 5.62 15.56 -9.22
C HIS A 73 6.49 16.64 -8.55
N TYR A 74 5.86 17.67 -7.99
CA TYR A 74 6.56 18.74 -7.28
C TYR A 74 6.85 18.44 -5.80
N ILE A 75 6.35 17.29 -5.29
CA ILE A 75 6.64 16.75 -3.95
C ILE A 75 6.91 15.26 -4.04
N PRO A 76 7.81 14.70 -3.19
CA PRO A 76 8.06 13.27 -3.12
C PRO A 76 7.00 12.54 -2.33
N GLY A 77 6.92 11.20 -2.49
CA GLY A 77 6.11 10.33 -1.65
C GLY A 77 5.06 9.50 -2.40
N GLY A 78 4.70 9.86 -3.63
CA GLY A 78 3.64 9.17 -4.36
C GLY A 78 2.30 9.31 -3.65
N TYR A 79 1.70 8.20 -3.19
CA TYR A 79 0.49 8.24 -2.35
C TYR A 79 0.78 8.65 -0.89
N ALA A 80 2.03 8.61 -0.43
CA ALA A 80 2.44 9.09 0.90
C ALA A 80 2.76 10.58 0.87
N THR A 81 1.80 11.39 0.43
CA THR A 81 1.92 12.84 0.31
C THR A 81 0.76 13.56 0.99
N THR A 82 0.98 14.83 1.30
CA THR A 82 -0.06 15.75 1.78
C THR A 82 -0.25 16.90 0.81
N PHE A 83 -1.40 17.52 0.88
CA PHE A 83 -1.66 18.77 0.18
C PHE A 83 -2.36 19.77 1.08
N GLN A 84 -2.03 21.04 0.87
CA GLN A 84 -2.64 22.16 1.58
C GLN A 84 -3.69 22.85 0.72
N ARG A 85 -4.69 23.44 1.38
CA ARG A 85 -5.74 24.25 0.74
C ARG A 85 -5.93 25.57 1.45
N PRO A 86 -6.55 26.57 0.78
CA PRO A 86 -6.91 27.83 1.40
C PRO A 86 -7.66 27.64 2.72
N GLY A 87 -7.46 28.54 3.68
CA GLY A 87 -8.04 28.43 5.00
C GLY A 87 -7.22 27.60 6.00
N GLY A 88 -6.02 27.13 5.61
CA GLY A 88 -5.10 26.41 6.51
C GLY A 88 -5.42 24.92 6.69
N PHE A 89 -6.23 24.33 5.81
CA PHE A 89 -6.53 22.92 5.83
C PHE A 89 -5.43 22.10 5.16
N ILE A 90 -5.02 21.01 5.81
CA ILE A 90 -4.02 20.06 5.33
C ILE A 90 -4.66 18.67 5.27
N PHE A 91 -4.48 17.97 4.16
CA PHE A 91 -5.04 16.64 3.93
C PHE A 91 -3.97 15.65 3.53
N ASP A 92 -4.11 14.41 3.98
CA ASP A 92 -3.39 13.28 3.41
C ASP A 92 -4.06 12.81 2.11
N VAL A 93 -3.24 12.43 1.13
CA VAL A 93 -3.76 11.88 -0.13
C VAL A 93 -4.35 10.50 0.09
N SER A 94 -3.72 9.65 0.91
CA SER A 94 -4.12 8.25 0.95
C SER A 94 -3.75 7.50 2.23
N LEU A 95 -2.87 8.01 3.07
CA LEU A 95 -2.43 7.27 4.24
C LEU A 95 -3.55 7.15 5.27
N HIS A 96 -3.75 5.92 5.70
CA HIS A 96 -4.48 5.56 6.89
C HIS A 96 -3.51 5.18 8.01
N SER A 97 -3.93 4.28 8.89
CA SER A 97 -3.09 3.73 9.94
C SER A 97 -1.95 2.87 9.40
N THR A 98 -0.84 2.82 10.12
CA THR A 98 0.25 1.87 9.89
C THR A 98 0.67 1.22 11.20
N THR A 99 1.30 0.05 11.14
CA THR A 99 1.85 -0.59 12.33
C THR A 99 3.35 -0.33 12.43
N VAL A 100 3.79 0.24 13.56
CA VAL A 100 5.21 0.49 13.87
C VAL A 100 5.69 -0.27 15.10
N GLY A 101 4.79 -1.01 15.77
CA GLY A 101 5.10 -1.74 17.00
C GLY A 101 5.46 -0.82 18.18
N GLU A 102 6.14 -1.37 19.17
CA GLU A 102 6.50 -0.65 20.41
C GLU A 102 7.73 0.24 20.29
N ARG A 103 8.48 0.12 19.19
CA ARG A 103 9.69 0.91 18.97
C ARG A 103 9.33 2.23 18.29
N ASP A 104 9.93 3.30 18.75
CA ASP A 104 9.74 4.62 18.16
C ASP A 104 10.45 4.73 16.80
N GLY A 105 9.84 5.47 15.89
CA GLY A 105 10.46 5.91 14.65
C GLY A 105 10.27 4.99 13.45
N ILE A 106 10.83 5.43 12.33
CA ILE A 106 10.67 4.80 11.02
C ILE A 106 11.33 3.41 10.90
N HIS A 107 12.27 3.08 11.78
CA HIS A 107 13.03 1.82 11.72
C HIS A 107 12.16 0.56 11.88
N ASN A 108 10.96 0.68 12.41
CA ASN A 108 9.98 -0.42 12.44
C ASN A 108 9.30 -0.63 11.10
N LEU A 109 9.19 0.42 10.28
CA LEU A 109 8.72 0.33 8.90
C LEU A 109 9.86 -0.05 7.95
N ILE A 110 11.07 0.44 8.23
CA ILE A 110 12.28 0.19 7.43
C ILE A 110 13.38 -0.31 8.36
N PRO A 111 13.52 -1.64 8.51
CA PRO A 111 14.50 -2.21 9.42
C PRO A 111 15.92 -1.69 9.21
N GLY A 112 16.56 -1.33 10.32
CA GLY A 112 17.94 -0.86 10.32
C GLY A 112 18.12 0.64 10.09
N PHE A 113 17.08 1.43 9.79
CA PHE A 113 17.18 2.89 9.63
C PHE A 113 16.98 3.62 10.98
N THR A 114 17.79 3.27 11.96
CA THR A 114 17.74 3.87 13.30
C THR A 114 18.20 5.33 13.33
N GLU A 115 18.86 5.80 12.29
CA GLU A 115 19.34 7.17 12.13
C GLU A 115 18.21 8.16 11.76
N ILE A 116 17.12 7.67 11.19
CA ILE A 116 15.95 8.50 10.85
C ILE A 116 15.07 8.63 12.09
N LYS A 117 15.28 9.71 12.84
CA LYS A 117 14.59 10.00 14.12
C LYS A 117 13.48 11.04 13.99
N ASP A 118 13.39 11.73 12.86
CA ASP A 118 12.52 12.89 12.66
C ASP A 118 11.05 12.50 12.39
N VAL A 119 10.70 11.21 12.47
CA VAL A 119 9.34 10.70 12.27
C VAL A 119 8.78 10.19 13.58
N GLU A 120 7.83 10.93 14.15
CA GLU A 120 7.07 10.57 15.34
C GLU A 120 5.76 9.91 14.91
N PHE A 121 5.36 8.85 15.63
CA PHE A 121 4.08 8.17 15.40
C PHE A 121 3.17 8.31 16.62
N VAL A 122 1.90 8.63 16.37
CA VAL A 122 0.86 8.77 17.39
C VAL A 122 -0.03 7.53 17.32
N PRO A 123 -0.26 6.82 18.45
CA PRO A 123 -1.17 5.68 18.47
C PRO A 123 -2.61 6.13 18.27
N HIS A 124 -3.41 5.34 17.55
CA HIS A 124 -4.85 5.49 17.52
C HIS A 124 -5.46 5.12 18.89
N PRO A 125 -6.56 5.76 19.33
CA PRO A 125 -7.24 5.37 20.58
C PRO A 125 -7.83 3.96 20.50
N TYR A 126 -8.30 3.58 19.31
CA TYR A 126 -8.75 2.26 18.88
C TYR A 126 -8.18 2.02 17.50
N LEU A 127 -8.01 0.76 17.07
CA LEU A 127 -7.56 0.49 15.70
C LEU A 127 -8.51 1.13 14.67
N TYR A 128 -9.78 0.90 14.84
CA TYR A 128 -10.87 1.53 14.07
C TYR A 128 -12.21 1.26 14.75
N ARG A 129 -13.24 2.03 14.37
CA ARG A 129 -14.64 1.74 14.67
C ARG A 129 -15.26 1.08 13.45
N ALA A 130 -15.90 -0.06 13.63
CA ALA A 130 -16.63 -0.77 12.60
C ALA A 130 -18.13 -0.66 12.86
N ILE A 131 -18.88 -0.26 11.85
CA ILE A 131 -20.33 -0.07 11.92
C ILE A 131 -21.02 -0.89 10.84
N TYR A 132 -21.91 -1.76 11.28
CA TYR A 132 -22.76 -2.64 10.50
C TYR A 132 -24.22 -2.37 10.84
N PRO A 133 -25.22 -2.92 10.12
CA PRO A 133 -26.62 -2.69 10.45
C PRO A 133 -27.02 -2.98 11.88
N ASP A 134 -26.43 -4.01 12.52
CA ASP A 134 -26.77 -4.49 13.86
C ASP A 134 -25.60 -4.38 14.85
N TYR A 135 -24.41 -4.01 14.40
CA TYR A 135 -23.21 -3.94 15.25
C TYR A 135 -22.48 -2.62 15.06
N ASP A 136 -22.08 -2.04 16.19
CA ASP A 136 -21.26 -0.83 16.27
C ASP A 136 -20.24 -1.04 17.39
N PHE A 137 -18.97 -1.21 17.01
CA PHE A 137 -17.92 -1.51 17.96
C PHE A 137 -16.57 -0.90 17.57
N ARG A 138 -15.72 -0.74 18.56
CA ARG A 138 -14.33 -0.29 18.39
C ARG A 138 -13.39 -1.47 18.58
N VAL A 139 -12.52 -1.69 17.61
CA VAL A 139 -11.48 -2.72 17.70
C VAL A 139 -10.38 -2.20 18.62
N PRO A 140 -10.07 -2.93 19.72
CA PRO A 140 -9.14 -2.43 20.73
C PRO A 140 -7.71 -2.35 20.18
N GLN A 141 -6.96 -1.37 20.68
CA GLN A 141 -5.57 -1.15 20.37
C GLN A 141 -4.68 -2.15 21.13
N LYS A 142 -3.85 -2.93 20.44
CA LYS A 142 -2.90 -3.90 21.03
C LYS A 142 -3.52 -4.93 21.98
N ASP A 143 -4.79 -5.20 21.85
CA ASP A 143 -5.51 -6.15 22.71
C ASP A 143 -6.28 -7.17 21.87
N LEU A 144 -5.53 -8.09 21.25
CA LEU A 144 -6.12 -9.18 20.49
C LEU A 144 -7.05 -10.05 21.35
N SER A 145 -6.71 -10.27 22.63
CA SER A 145 -7.52 -11.06 23.55
C SER A 145 -8.85 -10.37 23.84
N GLY A 146 -8.84 -9.07 24.07
CA GLY A 146 -10.05 -8.26 24.22
C GLY A 146 -10.93 -8.29 22.96
N TYR A 147 -10.32 -8.22 21.77
CA TYR A 147 -11.06 -8.34 20.52
C TYR A 147 -11.71 -9.73 20.35
N ILE A 148 -10.98 -10.82 20.62
CA ILE A 148 -11.52 -12.18 20.62
C ILE A 148 -12.67 -12.32 21.61
N ASN A 149 -12.53 -11.81 22.84
CA ASN A 149 -13.58 -11.85 23.85
C ASN A 149 -14.82 -11.06 23.42
N MET A 150 -14.64 -9.89 22.82
CA MET A 150 -15.73 -9.08 22.29
C MET A 150 -16.51 -9.84 21.20
N LEU A 151 -15.81 -10.42 20.22
CA LEU A 151 -16.44 -11.21 19.18
C LEU A 151 -17.14 -12.45 19.72
N THR A 152 -16.55 -13.13 20.70
CA THR A 152 -17.16 -14.29 21.36
C THR A 152 -18.42 -13.88 22.15
N GLY A 153 -18.44 -12.68 22.71
CA GLY A 153 -19.64 -12.13 23.35
C GLY A 153 -20.79 -11.90 22.38
N TYR A 154 -20.50 -11.42 21.16
CA TYR A 154 -21.49 -11.24 20.10
C TYR A 154 -21.91 -12.56 19.43
N PHE A 155 -21.01 -13.55 19.34
CA PHE A 155 -21.20 -14.82 18.63
C PHE A 155 -20.77 -16.01 19.52
N PRO A 156 -21.47 -16.30 20.63
CA PRO A 156 -21.03 -17.32 21.58
C PRO A 156 -20.95 -18.72 21.00
N ASP A 157 -21.82 -19.05 20.02
CA ASP A 157 -21.82 -20.35 19.33
C ASP A 157 -20.63 -20.54 18.37
N GLU A 158 -19.90 -19.48 18.06
CA GLU A 158 -18.73 -19.49 17.17
C GLU A 158 -17.40 -19.39 17.95
N LYS A 159 -17.41 -19.50 19.27
CA LYS A 159 -16.22 -19.30 20.13
C LYS A 159 -15.00 -20.08 19.67
N GLU A 160 -15.16 -21.38 19.40
CA GLU A 160 -14.04 -22.22 18.92
C GLU A 160 -13.52 -21.77 17.56
N GLY A 161 -14.43 -21.39 16.66
CA GLY A 161 -14.09 -20.87 15.34
C GLY A 161 -13.35 -19.54 15.42
N ILE A 162 -13.80 -18.62 16.28
CA ILE A 162 -13.15 -17.31 16.52
C ILE A 162 -11.72 -17.52 17.03
N VAL A 163 -11.54 -18.31 18.08
CA VAL A 163 -10.19 -18.60 18.60
C VAL A 163 -9.34 -19.25 17.49
N GLY A 164 -9.90 -20.24 16.79
CA GLY A 164 -9.19 -21.00 15.75
C GLY A 164 -8.72 -20.16 14.58
N ILE A 165 -9.49 -19.15 14.11
CA ILE A 165 -9.06 -18.30 12.98
C ILE A 165 -7.93 -17.34 13.41
N PHE A 166 -7.98 -16.77 14.60
CA PHE A 166 -6.88 -15.93 15.11
C PHE A 166 -5.63 -16.74 15.43
N ASP A 167 -5.76 -18.01 15.85
CA ASP A 167 -4.63 -18.93 16.02
C ASP A 167 -4.01 -19.29 14.66
N ASP A 168 -4.82 -19.52 13.63
CA ASP A 168 -4.34 -19.73 12.26
C ASP A 168 -3.55 -18.50 11.76
N MET A 169 -4.05 -17.28 11.99
CA MET A 169 -3.35 -16.03 11.59
C MET A 169 -2.03 -15.86 12.34
N LYS A 170 -2.01 -16.05 13.66
CA LYS A 170 -0.77 -16.03 14.47
C LYS A 170 0.21 -17.10 14.02
N GLY A 171 -0.30 -18.29 13.75
CA GLY A 171 0.50 -19.41 13.27
C GLY A 171 1.17 -19.12 11.94
N VAL A 172 0.47 -18.48 10.99
CA VAL A 172 1.05 -18.02 9.72
C VAL A 172 2.18 -17.03 9.96
N ALA A 173 1.98 -16.03 10.83
CA ALA A 173 3.00 -15.04 11.15
C ALA A 173 4.24 -15.68 11.80
N ASN A 174 4.05 -16.58 12.76
CA ASN A 174 5.13 -17.30 13.43
C ASN A 174 5.87 -18.24 12.48
N ASP A 175 5.16 -18.94 11.59
CA ASP A 175 5.78 -19.82 10.60
C ASP A 175 6.63 -19.02 9.61
N ILE A 176 6.16 -17.84 9.19
CA ILE A 176 6.93 -16.93 8.32
C ILE A 176 8.18 -16.43 9.03
N ASP A 177 8.09 -16.00 10.29
CA ASP A 177 9.24 -15.52 11.06
C ASP A 177 10.29 -16.63 11.24
N ARG A 178 9.88 -17.81 11.68
CA ARG A 178 10.76 -18.98 11.82
C ARG A 178 11.41 -19.36 10.50
N PHE A 179 10.64 -19.31 9.43
CA PHE A 179 11.09 -19.63 8.09
C PHE A 179 12.14 -18.63 7.59
N SER A 180 11.91 -17.32 7.82
CA SER A 180 12.82 -16.25 7.40
C SER A 180 14.14 -16.24 8.18
N THR A 181 14.13 -16.77 9.40
CA THR A 181 15.31 -16.86 10.28
C THR A 181 16.04 -18.21 10.19
N ALA A 182 15.47 -19.20 9.49
CA ALA A 182 16.07 -20.52 9.34
C ALA A 182 17.41 -20.44 8.59
N LYS A 183 18.47 -21.03 9.17
CA LYS A 183 19.78 -21.14 8.53
C LYS A 183 19.89 -22.46 7.79
N GLY A 184 20.29 -22.43 6.53
CA GLY A 184 20.49 -23.61 5.68
C GLY A 184 19.32 -23.93 4.76
N GLU A 185 19.41 -25.05 4.05
CA GLU A 185 18.36 -25.51 3.15
C GLU A 185 17.17 -26.06 3.94
N VAL A 186 15.97 -25.64 3.59
CA VAL A 186 14.72 -26.14 4.19
C VAL A 186 14.36 -27.50 3.54
N ASP A 187 14.23 -28.52 4.38
CA ASP A 187 13.73 -29.82 3.92
C ASP A 187 12.24 -29.75 3.56
N MET A 188 11.98 -29.75 2.28
CA MET A 188 10.63 -29.63 1.74
C MET A 188 9.70 -30.80 2.10
N SER A 189 10.26 -31.97 2.43
CA SER A 189 9.48 -33.13 2.89
C SER A 189 8.91 -32.90 4.30
N ARG A 190 9.60 -32.11 5.11
CA ARG A 190 9.20 -31.75 6.48
C ARG A 190 8.42 -30.44 6.58
N PHE A 191 8.35 -29.67 5.49
CA PHE A 191 7.68 -28.37 5.48
C PHE A 191 6.26 -28.39 6.08
N PRO A 192 5.37 -29.37 5.78
CA PRO A 192 4.04 -29.45 6.39
C PRO A 192 4.06 -29.64 7.92
N ILE A 193 5.14 -30.21 8.45
CA ILE A 193 5.33 -30.48 9.89
C ILE A 193 5.96 -29.28 10.56
N GLU A 194 6.96 -28.68 9.94
CA GLU A 194 7.74 -27.57 10.49
C GLU A 194 7.01 -26.22 10.38
N TYR A 195 6.19 -26.03 9.32
CA TYR A 195 5.44 -24.82 9.03
C TYR A 195 3.96 -25.10 8.73
N PRO A 196 3.22 -25.71 9.68
CA PRO A 196 1.88 -26.25 9.44
C PRO A 196 0.84 -25.20 9.08
N TYR A 197 0.92 -24.01 9.64
CA TYR A 197 -0.03 -22.93 9.38
C TYR A 197 0.20 -22.29 8.02
N LEU A 198 1.45 -22.08 7.66
CA LEU A 198 1.83 -21.58 6.34
C LEU A 198 1.44 -22.60 5.26
N PHE A 199 1.69 -23.88 5.49
CA PHE A 199 1.28 -24.96 4.60
C PHE A 199 -0.24 -25.06 4.44
N LYS A 200 -0.99 -24.92 5.55
CA LYS A 200 -2.46 -24.94 5.55
C LYS A 200 -3.06 -23.77 4.75
N SER A 201 -2.47 -22.58 4.88
CA SER A 201 -2.96 -21.33 4.27
C SER A 201 -2.56 -21.20 2.81
N TYR A 202 -1.46 -21.82 2.41
CA TYR A 202 -0.97 -21.74 1.05
C TYR A 202 -1.96 -22.26 0.01
N GLY A 203 -2.13 -21.49 -1.07
CA GLY A 203 -3.04 -21.85 -2.18
C GLY A 203 -4.52 -21.77 -1.81
N LYS A 204 -4.84 -21.06 -0.72
CA LYS A 204 -6.23 -20.75 -0.33
C LYS A 204 -6.47 -19.25 -0.36
N THR A 205 -7.71 -18.90 -0.67
CA THR A 205 -8.20 -17.54 -0.46
C THR A 205 -8.48 -17.29 1.03
N TRP A 206 -8.62 -16.03 1.41
CA TRP A 206 -9.01 -15.66 2.77
C TRP A 206 -10.39 -16.22 3.13
N GLY A 207 -11.35 -16.17 2.18
CA GLY A 207 -12.67 -16.74 2.37
C GLY A 207 -12.63 -18.23 2.68
N GLU A 208 -11.84 -19.01 1.92
CA GLU A 208 -11.66 -20.46 2.17
C GLU A 208 -11.04 -20.74 3.54
N LEU A 209 -10.11 -19.89 4.01
CA LEU A 209 -9.52 -20.06 5.34
C LEU A 209 -10.54 -19.76 6.46
N VAL A 210 -11.33 -18.69 6.31
CA VAL A 210 -12.40 -18.32 7.24
C VAL A 210 -13.49 -19.41 7.29
N ASP A 211 -13.87 -19.97 6.14
CA ASP A 211 -14.90 -21.01 6.02
C ASP A 211 -14.53 -22.30 6.77
N LEU A 212 -13.23 -22.57 6.95
CA LEU A 212 -12.79 -23.72 7.77
C LEU A 212 -13.09 -23.54 9.27
N ARG A 213 -13.33 -22.33 9.73
CA ARG A 213 -13.45 -22.00 11.16
C ARG A 213 -14.82 -21.43 11.53
N ILE A 214 -15.38 -20.57 10.70
CA ILE A 214 -16.56 -19.76 10.98
C ILE A 214 -17.73 -20.20 10.10
N LYS A 215 -18.90 -20.33 10.69
CA LYS A 215 -20.15 -20.67 9.98
C LYS A 215 -21.06 -19.45 9.79
N ASN A 216 -21.12 -18.58 10.80
CA ASN A 216 -22.00 -17.42 10.80
C ASN A 216 -21.58 -16.38 9.76
N PRO A 217 -22.45 -16.03 8.77
CA PRO A 217 -22.10 -15.13 7.68
C PRO A 217 -21.78 -13.70 8.13
N LYS A 218 -22.46 -13.18 9.17
CA LYS A 218 -22.16 -11.85 9.72
C LYS A 218 -20.76 -11.81 10.33
N LEU A 219 -20.40 -12.84 11.08
CA LEU A 219 -19.08 -12.95 11.68
C LEU A 219 -17.98 -13.09 10.63
N LYS A 220 -18.19 -13.82 9.53
CA LYS A 220 -17.24 -13.89 8.40
C LYS A 220 -16.94 -12.51 7.85
N THR A 221 -17.97 -11.69 7.65
CA THR A 221 -17.83 -10.30 7.19
C THR A 221 -17.09 -9.43 8.22
N ILE A 222 -17.42 -9.55 9.50
CA ILE A 222 -16.78 -8.79 10.58
C ILE A 222 -15.27 -9.11 10.68
N ILE A 223 -14.90 -10.39 10.64
CA ILE A 223 -13.48 -10.82 10.66
C ILE A 223 -12.74 -10.36 9.40
N SER A 224 -13.46 -10.18 8.29
CA SER A 224 -12.92 -9.71 7.02
C SER A 224 -13.06 -8.18 6.82
N SER A 225 -13.36 -7.42 7.87
CA SER A 225 -13.68 -5.97 7.80
C SER A 225 -12.59 -5.11 7.15
N LEU A 226 -11.34 -5.54 7.21
CA LEU A 226 -10.21 -4.85 6.59
C LEU A 226 -10.02 -5.16 5.10
N TRP A 227 -10.96 -5.85 4.43
CA TRP A 227 -10.85 -6.17 3.01
C TRP A 227 -10.54 -4.93 2.14
N GLY A 228 -11.06 -3.77 2.52
CA GLY A 228 -10.81 -2.51 1.82
C GLY A 228 -9.34 -2.10 1.79
N TYR A 229 -8.52 -2.49 2.77
CA TYR A 229 -7.08 -2.25 2.79
C TYR A 229 -6.31 -3.12 1.77
N TYR A 230 -6.93 -4.19 1.30
CA TYR A 230 -6.34 -5.13 0.35
C TYR A 230 -6.94 -4.99 -1.06
N GLY A 231 -8.10 -4.35 -1.18
CA GLY A 231 -8.77 -4.08 -2.46
C GLY A 231 -9.46 -5.28 -3.09
N LEU A 232 -9.48 -6.44 -2.43
CA LEU A 232 -10.09 -7.67 -2.91
C LEU A 232 -11.06 -8.27 -1.89
N PRO A 233 -12.15 -8.89 -2.33
CA PRO A 233 -13.06 -9.60 -1.45
C PRO A 233 -12.43 -10.93 -0.98
N PRO A 234 -12.96 -11.52 0.11
CA PRO A 234 -12.43 -12.78 0.67
C PRO A 234 -12.32 -13.94 -0.32
N SER A 235 -13.21 -14.01 -1.31
CA SER A 235 -13.21 -15.07 -2.33
C SER A 235 -12.01 -15.03 -3.29
N LYS A 236 -11.32 -13.89 -3.38
CA LYS A 236 -10.21 -13.65 -4.33
C LYS A 236 -8.88 -13.40 -3.67
N LEU A 237 -8.88 -12.82 -2.47
CA LEU A 237 -7.68 -12.41 -1.75
C LEU A 237 -6.91 -13.62 -1.23
N ALA A 238 -5.62 -13.71 -1.53
CA ALA A 238 -4.73 -14.74 -0.98
C ALA A 238 -4.71 -14.68 0.55
N SER A 239 -4.94 -15.81 1.23
CA SER A 239 -5.15 -15.86 2.69
C SER A 239 -3.96 -15.34 3.49
N ILE A 240 -2.73 -15.68 3.07
CA ILE A 240 -1.50 -15.24 3.74
C ILE A 240 -1.39 -13.71 3.70
N TYR A 241 -1.78 -13.10 2.58
CA TYR A 241 -1.70 -11.66 2.38
C TYR A 241 -2.74 -10.87 3.20
N TYR A 242 -3.84 -11.51 3.60
CA TYR A 242 -4.75 -10.93 4.59
C TYR A 242 -4.28 -11.20 6.02
N ALA A 243 -3.94 -12.46 6.32
CA ALA A 243 -3.67 -12.92 7.68
C ALA A 243 -2.46 -12.23 8.31
N LEU A 244 -1.34 -12.16 7.58
CA LEU A 244 -0.07 -11.65 8.12
C LEU A 244 -0.13 -10.16 8.55
N PRO A 245 -0.50 -9.20 7.68
CA PRO A 245 -0.53 -7.81 8.10
C PRO A 245 -1.70 -7.52 9.06
N THR A 246 -2.83 -8.22 8.94
CA THR A 246 -3.96 -8.03 9.85
C THR A 246 -3.63 -8.46 11.27
N ILE A 247 -3.00 -9.63 11.45
CA ILE A 247 -2.62 -10.08 12.80
C ILE A 247 -1.54 -9.16 13.40
N GLY A 248 -0.59 -8.70 12.58
CA GLY A 248 0.39 -7.70 12.98
C GLY A 248 -0.27 -6.40 13.45
N TYR A 249 -1.29 -5.92 12.73
CA TYR A 249 -2.05 -4.73 13.08
C TYR A 249 -2.80 -4.89 14.42
N LEU A 250 -3.44 -6.05 14.64
CA LEU A 250 -4.16 -6.35 15.89
C LEU A 250 -3.22 -6.50 17.10
N GLN A 251 -2.01 -7.05 16.90
CA GLN A 251 -1.05 -7.30 17.98
C GLN A 251 -0.17 -6.09 18.28
N ASN A 252 0.32 -5.41 17.24
CA ASN A 252 1.29 -4.32 17.40
C ASN A 252 0.63 -2.94 17.45
N GLY A 253 -0.65 -2.85 17.06
CA GLY A 253 -1.43 -1.63 17.08
C GLY A 253 -1.33 -0.81 15.80
N GLY A 254 -2.19 0.19 15.70
CA GLY A 254 -2.26 1.17 14.65
C GLY A 254 -1.71 2.52 15.08
N TYR A 255 -0.95 3.15 14.19
CA TYR A 255 -0.29 4.43 14.42
C TYR A 255 -0.41 5.31 13.20
N TYR A 256 -0.33 6.61 13.45
CA TYR A 256 -0.36 7.62 12.41
C TYR A 256 0.85 8.55 12.53
N PRO A 257 1.56 8.90 11.45
CA PRO A 257 2.72 9.78 11.53
C PRO A 257 2.28 11.20 11.90
N LYS A 258 2.90 11.76 12.94
CA LYS A 258 2.72 13.15 13.32
C LYS A 258 3.27 14.05 12.22
N GLY A 259 2.50 15.02 11.77
CA GLY A 259 2.84 15.82 10.58
C GLY A 259 2.39 15.17 9.27
N ARG A 260 1.59 14.09 9.33
CA ARG A 260 1.03 13.34 8.20
C ARG A 260 2.05 12.50 7.43
N SER A 261 1.59 11.81 6.38
CA SER A 261 2.42 10.88 5.58
C SER A 261 3.62 11.53 4.90
N GLN A 262 3.54 12.80 4.56
CA GLN A 262 4.63 13.55 3.96
C GLN A 262 5.91 13.51 4.82
N THR A 263 5.77 13.47 6.15
CA THR A 263 6.90 13.41 7.08
C THR A 263 7.80 12.19 6.82
N ILE A 264 7.21 11.05 6.46
CA ILE A 264 7.97 9.84 6.11
C ILE A 264 8.77 10.06 4.84
N SER A 265 8.13 10.62 3.81
CA SER A 265 8.76 10.88 2.51
C SER A 265 9.89 11.91 2.62
N ASP A 266 9.66 13.00 3.35
CA ASP A 266 10.64 14.07 3.54
C ASP A 266 11.85 13.58 4.36
N ALA A 267 11.63 12.73 5.37
CA ALA A 267 12.70 12.14 6.17
C ALA A 267 13.61 11.21 5.34
N LEU A 268 13.02 10.45 4.39
CA LEU A 268 13.79 9.63 3.46
C LEU A 268 14.58 10.48 2.47
N VAL A 269 13.98 11.53 1.91
CA VAL A 269 14.68 12.48 1.01
C VAL A 269 15.86 13.11 1.72
N LYS A 270 15.65 13.67 2.91
CA LYS A 270 16.70 14.26 3.74
C LYS A 270 17.83 13.24 3.99
N PHE A 271 17.50 12.01 4.35
CA PHE A 271 18.48 10.96 4.60
C PHE A 271 19.34 10.65 3.37
N ILE A 272 18.71 10.59 2.18
CA ILE A 272 19.39 10.35 0.89
C ILE A 272 20.35 11.50 0.57
N GLU A 273 19.89 12.75 0.66
CA GLU A 273 20.65 13.95 0.29
C GLU A 273 21.83 14.21 1.25
N GLU A 274 21.64 14.01 2.56
CA GLU A 274 22.70 14.12 3.55
C GLU A 274 23.85 13.11 3.33
N ARG A 275 23.62 12.05 2.53
CA ARG A 275 24.60 11.00 2.20
C ARG A 275 25.10 11.05 0.76
N GLY A 276 24.87 12.17 0.07
CA GLY A 276 25.39 12.44 -1.27
C GLY A 276 24.55 11.88 -2.41
N GLY A 277 23.35 11.33 -2.13
CA GLY A 277 22.34 11.07 -3.15
C GLY A 277 21.64 12.35 -3.62
N GLU A 278 20.91 12.27 -4.72
CA GLU A 278 20.18 13.40 -5.29
C GLU A 278 18.70 13.04 -5.50
N VAL A 279 17.76 13.94 -5.17
CA VAL A 279 16.32 13.79 -5.47
C VAL A 279 15.84 14.96 -6.31
N MET A 280 15.51 14.71 -7.56
CA MET A 280 15.08 15.73 -8.53
C MET A 280 13.58 15.65 -8.75
N LEU A 281 12.86 16.65 -8.24
CA LEU A 281 11.42 16.81 -8.44
C LEU A 281 11.12 17.50 -9.79
N LYS A 282 9.86 17.43 -10.25
CA LYS A 282 9.40 17.98 -11.55
C LYS A 282 10.21 17.46 -12.74
N THR A 283 10.79 16.27 -12.59
CA THR A 283 11.69 15.65 -13.56
C THR A 283 11.07 14.34 -14.06
N ARG A 284 10.27 14.43 -15.11
CA ARG A 284 9.55 13.28 -15.66
C ARG A 284 10.46 12.51 -16.62
N VAL A 285 10.65 11.23 -16.34
CA VAL A 285 11.28 10.27 -17.26
C VAL A 285 10.28 9.92 -18.37
N LYS A 286 10.74 9.90 -19.61
CA LYS A 286 9.96 9.51 -20.79
C LYS A 286 10.46 8.27 -21.51
N GLU A 287 11.72 7.88 -21.27
CA GLU A 287 12.36 6.76 -21.96
C GLU A 287 13.45 6.15 -21.08
N MET A 288 13.55 4.83 -21.07
CA MET A 288 14.71 4.08 -20.54
C MET A 288 15.70 3.83 -21.66
N LEU A 289 16.97 4.06 -21.40
CA LEU A 289 18.04 3.84 -22.34
C LEU A 289 18.56 2.41 -22.18
N VAL A 290 18.33 1.59 -23.20
CA VAL A 290 18.73 0.18 -23.24
C VAL A 290 19.62 -0.06 -24.43
N LYS A 291 20.71 -0.79 -24.23
CA LYS A 291 21.63 -1.24 -25.30
C LYS A 291 22.05 -2.68 -24.97
N ASP A 292 22.07 -3.53 -25.99
CA ASP A 292 22.48 -4.93 -25.85
C ASP A 292 21.78 -5.64 -24.69
N HIS A 293 20.45 -5.45 -24.54
CA HIS A 293 19.58 -5.97 -23.49
C HIS A 293 19.98 -5.50 -22.07
N SER A 294 20.70 -4.40 -21.93
CA SER A 294 21.15 -3.82 -20.67
C SER A 294 20.72 -2.37 -20.54
N ALA A 295 20.04 -2.03 -19.44
CA ALA A 295 19.72 -0.65 -19.10
C ALA A 295 20.97 0.07 -18.58
N TYR A 296 21.16 1.32 -19.04
CA TYR A 296 22.34 2.13 -18.67
C TYR A 296 21.98 3.58 -18.31
N GLY A 297 20.72 3.98 -18.48
CA GLY A 297 20.29 5.35 -18.19
C GLY A 297 18.81 5.57 -18.46
N VAL A 298 18.41 6.81 -18.29
CA VAL A 298 17.06 7.28 -18.59
C VAL A 298 17.13 8.63 -19.31
N LYS A 299 16.06 8.94 -20.08
CA LYS A 299 15.88 10.24 -20.74
C LYS A 299 14.61 10.90 -20.22
N THR A 300 14.71 12.17 -19.88
CA THR A 300 13.60 12.97 -19.36
C THR A 300 12.85 13.70 -20.48
N VAL A 301 11.67 14.23 -20.17
CA VAL A 301 10.83 14.95 -21.15
C VAL A 301 11.54 16.18 -21.71
N ASP A 302 12.38 16.87 -20.93
CA ASP A 302 13.20 18.02 -21.36
C ASP A 302 14.45 17.61 -22.18
N GLY A 303 14.62 16.30 -22.42
CA GLY A 303 15.67 15.75 -23.29
C GLY A 303 16.99 15.43 -22.59
N LYS A 304 17.12 15.69 -21.29
CA LYS A 304 18.34 15.35 -20.53
C LYS A 304 18.45 13.84 -20.33
N GLU A 305 19.67 13.36 -20.31
CA GLU A 305 19.99 11.96 -20.06
C GLU A 305 20.73 11.84 -18.73
N TYR A 306 20.34 10.82 -17.94
CA TYR A 306 20.95 10.49 -16.67
C TYR A 306 21.42 9.03 -16.74
N LEU A 307 22.73 8.84 -16.60
CA LEU A 307 23.37 7.52 -16.70
C LEU A 307 23.60 6.95 -15.30
N GLY A 308 23.39 5.63 -15.17
CA GLY A 308 23.61 4.89 -13.94
C GLY A 308 24.07 3.47 -14.21
N LYS A 309 24.77 2.86 -13.24
CA LYS A 309 25.18 1.45 -13.33
C LYS A 309 23.97 0.53 -13.32
N VAL A 310 22.93 0.90 -12.55
CA VAL A 310 21.64 0.22 -12.52
C VAL A 310 20.48 1.23 -12.60
N ILE A 311 19.37 0.77 -13.16
CA ILE A 311 18.12 1.52 -13.25
C ILE A 311 17.07 0.81 -12.41
N VAL A 312 16.39 1.53 -11.53
CA VAL A 312 15.30 1.01 -10.72
C VAL A 312 14.01 1.72 -11.12
N SER A 313 13.01 0.99 -11.57
CA SER A 313 11.68 1.54 -11.80
C SER A 313 10.79 1.35 -10.58
N ASN A 314 10.44 2.45 -9.92
CA ASN A 314 9.35 2.54 -8.96
C ASN A 314 8.10 3.19 -9.59
N ALA A 315 8.08 3.37 -10.90
CA ALA A 315 6.88 3.62 -11.68
C ALA A 315 6.02 2.34 -11.71
N ASN A 316 4.75 2.46 -12.13
CA ASN A 316 3.95 1.25 -12.32
C ASN A 316 4.56 0.35 -13.39
N ALA A 317 4.45 -0.98 -13.19
CA ALA A 317 5.07 -1.94 -14.10
C ALA A 317 4.49 -1.85 -15.52
N TYR A 318 3.21 -1.52 -15.66
CA TYR A 318 2.56 -1.35 -16.96
C TYR A 318 3.25 -0.24 -17.77
N ASP A 319 3.38 0.98 -17.22
CA ASP A 319 4.07 2.07 -17.91
C ASP A 319 5.56 1.78 -18.12
N THR A 320 6.19 1.06 -17.19
CA THR A 320 7.60 0.67 -17.31
C THR A 320 7.84 -0.09 -18.61
N PHE A 321 6.99 -1.07 -18.93
CA PHE A 321 7.18 -1.93 -20.09
C PHE A 321 6.44 -1.47 -21.35
N HIS A 322 5.32 -0.73 -21.22
CA HIS A 322 4.56 -0.28 -22.40
C HIS A 322 4.85 1.17 -22.81
N THR A 323 5.41 1.99 -21.90
CA THR A 323 5.60 3.43 -22.16
C THR A 323 7.06 3.86 -22.13
N LEU A 324 7.81 3.42 -21.10
CA LEU A 324 9.19 3.89 -20.89
C LEU A 324 10.23 3.08 -21.66
N LEU A 325 9.93 1.83 -21.99
CA LEU A 325 10.76 0.99 -22.85
C LEU A 325 10.28 1.05 -24.29
N LYS A 326 11.19 0.85 -25.23
CA LYS A 326 10.83 0.59 -26.62
C LYS A 326 10.30 -0.83 -26.76
N ASP A 327 9.43 -1.04 -27.73
CA ASP A 327 8.92 -2.37 -28.06
C ASP A 327 10.07 -3.27 -28.53
N GLU A 328 10.36 -4.31 -27.77
CA GLU A 328 11.46 -5.25 -27.99
C GLU A 328 10.91 -6.68 -28.07
N GLU A 329 11.27 -7.41 -29.13
CA GLU A 329 10.78 -8.77 -29.37
C GLU A 329 11.02 -9.72 -28.19
N TYR A 330 12.20 -9.64 -27.56
CA TYR A 330 12.56 -10.52 -26.44
C TYR A 330 11.78 -10.25 -25.15
N LEU A 331 11.05 -9.14 -25.05
CA LEU A 331 10.19 -8.82 -23.90
C LEU A 331 8.74 -9.31 -24.05
N LYS A 332 8.32 -9.70 -25.25
CA LYS A 332 6.90 -10.00 -25.56
C LYS A 332 6.30 -11.06 -24.64
N GLU A 333 7.02 -12.14 -24.36
CA GLU A 333 6.51 -13.20 -23.45
C GLU A 333 6.37 -12.68 -22.02
N TYR A 334 7.34 -11.94 -21.52
CA TYR A 334 7.31 -11.34 -20.19
C TYR A 334 6.16 -10.35 -20.04
N VAL A 335 5.99 -9.45 -21.00
CA VAL A 335 4.92 -8.45 -21.05
C VAL A 335 3.56 -9.14 -21.16
N ALA A 336 3.40 -10.13 -22.03
CA ALA A 336 2.17 -10.90 -22.18
C ALA A 336 1.75 -11.61 -20.88
N ARG A 337 2.72 -12.13 -20.10
CA ARG A 337 2.46 -12.69 -18.77
C ARG A 337 2.03 -11.60 -17.79
N MET A 338 2.71 -10.47 -17.78
CA MET A 338 2.41 -9.33 -16.91
C MET A 338 1.00 -8.78 -17.18
N ASP A 339 0.59 -8.69 -18.44
CA ASP A 339 -0.72 -8.19 -18.85
C ASP A 339 -1.91 -9.08 -18.43
N GLN A 340 -1.63 -10.31 -18.00
CA GLN A 340 -2.66 -11.21 -17.43
C GLN A 340 -2.96 -10.90 -15.96
N PHE A 341 -2.13 -10.12 -15.28
CA PHE A 341 -2.36 -9.79 -13.87
C PHE A 341 -3.51 -8.79 -13.73
N SER A 342 -4.40 -9.05 -12.79
CA SER A 342 -5.46 -8.11 -12.46
C SER A 342 -4.93 -6.87 -11.75
N VAL A 343 -5.44 -5.71 -12.16
CA VAL A 343 -5.08 -4.41 -11.61
C VAL A 343 -6.05 -4.06 -10.48
N SER A 344 -5.52 -3.59 -9.37
CA SER A 344 -6.31 -3.27 -8.20
C SER A 344 -7.30 -2.12 -8.43
N LEU A 345 -8.27 -2.04 -7.53
CA LEU A 345 -9.17 -0.89 -7.45
C LEU A 345 -8.38 0.42 -7.30
N SER A 346 -9.03 1.48 -7.70
CA SER A 346 -8.70 2.87 -7.39
C SER A 346 -9.55 3.37 -6.22
N SER A 347 -9.55 4.67 -5.96
CA SER A 347 -10.36 5.31 -4.92
C SER A 347 -11.10 6.54 -5.42
N PHE A 348 -12.23 6.80 -4.79
CA PHE A 348 -12.92 8.08 -4.81
C PHE A 348 -12.87 8.67 -3.40
N GLN A 349 -12.38 9.90 -3.29
CA GLN A 349 -12.13 10.51 -1.99
C GLN A 349 -12.72 11.92 -1.94
N ILE A 350 -13.29 12.28 -0.80
CA ILE A 350 -13.82 13.60 -0.53
C ILE A 350 -13.06 14.16 0.68
N PHE A 351 -12.39 15.26 0.48
CA PHE A 351 -11.64 15.97 1.50
C PHE A 351 -12.43 17.21 1.91
N LEU A 352 -12.87 17.27 3.16
CA LEU A 352 -13.71 18.33 3.69
C LEU A 352 -12.96 19.14 4.75
N GLY A 353 -12.90 20.45 4.56
CA GLY A 353 -12.57 21.40 5.61
C GLY A 353 -13.87 21.94 6.22
N LEU A 354 -14.03 21.84 7.53
CA LEU A 354 -15.24 22.25 8.25
C LEU A 354 -14.98 23.58 8.97
N LYS A 355 -15.88 24.54 8.82
CA LYS A 355 -15.78 25.90 9.38
C LYS A 355 -15.95 25.97 10.92
N LYS A 356 -16.23 24.83 11.56
CA LYS A 356 -16.38 24.70 13.01
C LYS A 356 -16.00 23.29 13.45
N ASP A 357 -15.72 23.12 14.74
CA ASP A 357 -15.48 21.82 15.37
C ASP A 357 -16.79 21.00 15.49
N LEU A 358 -17.31 20.54 14.35
CA LEU A 358 -18.51 19.71 14.31
C LEU A 358 -18.26 18.33 14.91
N ILE A 359 -17.06 17.78 14.72
CA ILE A 359 -16.67 16.44 15.21
C ILE A 359 -16.66 16.41 16.72
N GLY A 360 -16.03 17.40 17.37
CA GLY A 360 -16.03 17.54 18.82
C GLY A 360 -17.41 17.85 19.39
N GLN A 361 -18.23 18.65 18.68
CA GLN A 361 -19.60 18.98 19.12
C GLN A 361 -20.52 17.75 19.23
N VAL A 362 -20.32 16.73 18.39
CA VAL A 362 -21.07 15.46 18.49
C VAL A 362 -20.38 14.42 19.38
N GLY A 363 -19.27 14.77 20.03
CA GLY A 363 -18.53 13.89 20.94
C GLY A 363 -17.83 12.72 20.23
N MET A 364 -17.53 12.85 18.96
CA MET A 364 -16.85 11.80 18.18
C MET A 364 -15.34 11.85 18.43
N THR A 365 -14.80 10.79 18.99
CA THR A 365 -13.38 10.66 19.35
C THR A 365 -12.63 9.66 18.46
N ASP A 366 -13.36 8.97 17.59
CA ASP A 366 -12.78 8.01 16.65
C ASP A 366 -11.89 8.72 15.61
N SER A 367 -10.80 8.09 15.21
CA SER A 367 -9.89 8.57 14.17
C SER A 367 -10.12 7.90 12.82
N GLU A 368 -10.62 6.67 12.84
CA GLU A 368 -11.00 5.90 11.66
C GLU A 368 -12.32 5.16 11.91
N ILE A 369 -13.22 5.24 10.93
CA ILE A 369 -14.51 4.55 10.96
C ILE A 369 -14.71 3.83 9.64
N PHE A 370 -15.06 2.55 9.70
CA PHE A 370 -15.51 1.75 8.55
C PHE A 370 -16.99 1.49 8.66
N PHE A 371 -17.73 2.02 7.71
CA PHE A 371 -19.17 1.87 7.62
C PHE A 371 -19.53 0.87 6.53
N GLN A 372 -20.30 -0.16 6.92
CA GLN A 372 -20.78 -1.21 6.04
C GLN A 372 -22.31 -1.22 6.00
N LYS A 373 -22.87 -1.27 4.81
CA LYS A 373 -24.33 -1.29 4.61
C LYS A 373 -24.95 -2.64 4.84
N GLY A 374 -24.16 -3.69 4.85
CA GLY A 374 -24.61 -5.07 4.99
C GLY A 374 -23.48 -6.02 5.37
N TYR A 375 -23.74 -7.30 5.14
CA TYR A 375 -22.82 -8.39 5.48
C TYR A 375 -22.35 -9.18 4.24
N ASP A 376 -22.42 -8.59 3.05
CA ASP A 376 -21.98 -9.20 1.80
C ASP A 376 -20.85 -8.39 1.17
N ILE A 377 -19.60 -8.80 1.49
CA ILE A 377 -18.40 -8.14 0.95
C ILE A 377 -18.28 -8.34 -0.57
N GLU A 378 -18.80 -9.44 -1.12
CA GLU A 378 -18.78 -9.68 -2.57
C GLU A 378 -19.69 -8.67 -3.30
N ALA A 379 -20.86 -8.36 -2.73
CA ALA A 379 -21.73 -7.30 -3.24
C ALA A 379 -21.08 -5.93 -3.09
N ASP A 380 -20.44 -5.62 -1.96
CA ASP A 380 -19.67 -4.38 -1.74
C ASP A 380 -18.54 -4.21 -2.77
N TYR A 381 -17.78 -5.27 -3.01
CA TYR A 381 -16.73 -5.27 -4.04
C TYR A 381 -17.30 -5.03 -5.45
N LYS A 382 -18.43 -5.63 -5.77
CA LYS A 382 -19.12 -5.40 -7.05
C LYS A 382 -19.63 -3.96 -7.17
N ALA A 383 -20.17 -3.39 -6.10
CA ALA A 383 -20.56 -1.99 -6.05
C ALA A 383 -19.35 -1.06 -6.27
N ALA A 384 -18.22 -1.35 -5.61
CA ALA A 384 -16.96 -0.63 -5.80
C ALA A 384 -16.48 -0.70 -7.26
N LEU A 385 -16.46 -1.88 -7.89
CA LEU A 385 -16.09 -2.04 -9.30
C LEU A 385 -16.92 -1.17 -10.24
N ASN A 386 -18.21 -1.02 -9.95
CA ASN A 386 -19.16 -0.26 -10.77
C ASN A 386 -19.28 1.22 -10.36
N ALA A 387 -18.50 1.67 -9.38
CA ALA A 387 -18.58 3.01 -8.79
C ALA A 387 -19.99 3.36 -8.25
N ASP A 388 -20.69 2.35 -7.71
CA ASP A 388 -22.02 2.48 -7.13
C ASP A 388 -21.91 2.95 -5.67
N VAL A 389 -21.79 4.27 -5.49
CA VAL A 389 -21.63 4.88 -4.16
C VAL A 389 -22.90 4.78 -3.29
N GLU A 390 -24.05 4.58 -3.90
CA GLU A 390 -25.31 4.36 -3.20
C GLU A 390 -25.32 3.04 -2.43
N ASN A 391 -24.62 2.02 -2.92
CA ASN A 391 -24.56 0.67 -2.34
C ASN A 391 -23.22 0.30 -1.74
N SER A 392 -22.17 1.10 -1.91
CA SER A 392 -20.85 0.86 -1.31
C SER A 392 -20.81 1.23 0.17
N GLY A 393 -20.05 0.48 0.95
CA GLY A 393 -19.51 0.93 2.23
C GLY A 393 -18.48 2.05 2.03
N PHE A 394 -18.10 2.74 3.09
CA PHE A 394 -17.09 3.80 3.04
C PHE A 394 -16.26 3.87 4.32
N GLY A 395 -15.07 4.45 4.20
CA GLY A 395 -14.23 4.82 5.34
C GLY A 395 -14.29 6.31 5.63
N LEU A 396 -14.20 6.67 6.91
CA LEU A 396 -14.00 8.06 7.37
C LEU A 396 -12.67 8.15 8.09
N THR A 397 -11.93 9.24 7.85
CA THR A 397 -10.74 9.59 8.64
C THR A 397 -10.90 10.97 9.28
N LEU A 398 -10.60 11.03 10.58
CA LEU A 398 -10.88 12.13 11.50
C LEU A 398 -9.58 12.44 12.29
N TYR A 399 -8.50 12.74 11.56
CA TYR A 399 -7.15 12.79 12.15
C TYR A 399 -6.89 14.01 13.03
N ASP A 400 -7.74 15.03 13.01
CA ASP A 400 -7.74 16.08 14.04
C ASP A 400 -8.00 15.54 15.46
N ASN A 401 -8.60 14.33 15.57
CA ASN A 401 -8.76 13.61 16.83
C ASN A 401 -7.47 12.98 17.36
N LEU A 402 -6.47 12.77 16.49
CA LEU A 402 -5.17 12.22 16.88
C LEU A 402 -4.17 13.32 17.22
N TYR A 403 -4.13 14.35 16.40
CA TYR A 403 -3.12 15.40 16.50
C TYR A 403 -3.65 16.71 15.97
N LYS A 404 -3.40 17.80 16.68
CA LYS A 404 -3.81 19.15 16.28
C LYS A 404 -2.84 19.74 15.25
N GLY A 405 -3.34 20.64 14.38
CA GLY A 405 -2.55 21.33 13.36
C GLY A 405 -2.89 20.93 11.92
N TYR A 406 -3.88 20.08 11.73
CA TYR A 406 -4.38 19.69 10.38
C TYR A 406 -5.48 20.61 9.88
N SER A 407 -6.18 21.22 10.81
CA SER A 407 -7.13 22.30 10.58
C SER A 407 -6.79 23.50 11.45
N PRO A 408 -7.25 24.71 11.11
CA PRO A 408 -7.20 25.86 12.01
C PRO A 408 -7.93 25.59 13.32
N GLU A 409 -7.57 26.33 14.36
CA GLU A 409 -8.23 26.23 15.67
C GLU A 409 -9.76 26.40 15.56
N GLY A 410 -10.50 25.51 16.23
CA GLY A 410 -11.96 25.48 16.20
C GLY A 410 -12.58 24.91 14.91
N LYS A 411 -11.76 24.38 13.99
CA LYS A 411 -12.19 23.73 12.74
C LYS A 411 -11.80 22.26 12.72
N ASN A 412 -12.28 21.51 11.72
CA ASN A 412 -11.90 20.10 11.51
C ASN A 412 -11.59 19.83 10.04
N THR A 413 -10.84 18.75 9.81
CA THR A 413 -10.78 18.02 8.54
C THR A 413 -11.54 16.70 8.65
N LEU A 414 -12.18 16.30 7.56
CA LEU A 414 -12.86 15.01 7.42
C LEU A 414 -12.58 14.47 6.01
N ASN A 415 -12.14 13.22 5.90
CA ASN A 415 -12.06 12.54 4.62
C ASN A 415 -13.09 11.42 4.56
N ILE A 416 -13.72 11.27 3.39
CA ILE A 416 -14.58 10.14 3.06
C ILE A 416 -13.90 9.39 1.92
N ILE A 417 -13.69 8.09 2.07
CA ILE A 417 -13.05 7.25 1.05
C ILE A 417 -13.95 6.08 0.67
N VAL A 418 -14.04 5.83 -0.65
CA VAL A 418 -14.69 4.66 -1.23
C VAL A 418 -13.76 4.05 -2.26
N LEU A 419 -13.62 2.73 -2.27
CA LEU A 419 -12.92 2.03 -3.35
C LEU A 419 -13.74 2.12 -4.64
N GLN A 420 -13.05 2.31 -5.78
CA GLN A 420 -13.72 2.37 -7.07
C GLN A 420 -12.93 1.72 -8.20
N GLY A 421 -13.64 1.00 -9.06
CA GLY A 421 -13.14 0.56 -10.36
C GLY A 421 -12.95 1.73 -11.32
N PHE A 422 -11.98 1.60 -12.23
CA PHE A 422 -11.69 2.64 -13.24
C PHE A 422 -12.71 2.70 -14.38
N ASP A 423 -13.41 1.60 -14.71
CA ASP A 423 -14.19 1.50 -15.93
C ASP A 423 -15.34 2.51 -16.01
N HIS A 424 -15.95 2.86 -14.89
CA HIS A 424 -16.92 3.94 -14.81
C HIS A 424 -16.34 5.30 -15.27
N TRP A 425 -15.07 5.56 -14.98
CA TRP A 425 -14.38 6.82 -15.27
C TRP A 425 -13.79 6.90 -16.66
N LYS A 426 -13.61 5.75 -17.33
CA LYS A 426 -13.03 5.65 -18.68
C LYS A 426 -13.76 6.54 -19.72
N LYS A 427 -15.09 6.63 -19.64
CA LYS A 427 -15.89 7.47 -20.53
C LYS A 427 -15.61 8.98 -20.41
N TYR A 428 -14.99 9.41 -19.30
CA TYR A 428 -14.62 10.83 -19.07
C TYR A 428 -13.15 11.10 -19.38
N GLU A 429 -12.33 10.08 -19.59
CA GLU A 429 -10.87 10.18 -19.66
C GLU A 429 -10.40 11.09 -20.78
N GLU A 430 -10.90 10.89 -22.01
CA GLU A 430 -10.52 11.72 -23.16
C GLU A 430 -10.88 13.20 -22.94
N GLY A 431 -12.10 13.47 -22.44
CA GLY A 431 -12.54 14.82 -22.11
C GLY A 431 -11.71 15.45 -21.00
N TYR A 432 -11.36 14.66 -19.98
CA TYR A 432 -10.53 15.09 -18.86
C TYR A 432 -9.17 15.62 -19.32
N TRP A 433 -8.49 14.86 -20.19
CA TRP A 433 -7.16 15.24 -20.71
C TRP A 433 -7.23 16.40 -21.73
N LYS A 434 -8.29 16.52 -22.49
CA LYS A 434 -8.55 17.63 -23.43
C LYS A 434 -9.11 18.90 -22.77
N GLY A 435 -9.23 18.93 -21.44
CA GLY A 435 -9.79 20.08 -20.70
C GLY A 435 -11.32 20.20 -20.71
N LYS A 436 -12.03 19.31 -21.38
CA LYS A 436 -13.52 19.26 -21.46
C LYS A 436 -14.08 18.50 -20.25
N LYS A 437 -14.15 19.14 -19.09
CA LYS A 437 -14.38 18.47 -17.80
C LYS A 437 -15.82 18.61 -17.25
N ASP A 438 -16.76 19.17 -17.96
CA ASP A 438 -18.09 19.50 -17.38
C ASP A 438 -18.89 18.27 -16.99
N SER A 439 -18.98 17.25 -17.85
CA SER A 439 -19.64 15.98 -17.53
C SER A 439 -18.94 15.22 -16.39
N TYR A 440 -17.60 15.22 -16.40
CA TYR A 440 -16.79 14.66 -15.32
C TYR A 440 -17.04 15.38 -13.98
N ARG A 441 -17.09 16.73 -13.99
CA ARG A 441 -17.36 17.52 -12.78
C ARG A 441 -18.75 17.23 -12.23
N LYS A 442 -19.77 17.19 -13.09
CA LYS A 442 -21.14 16.86 -12.68
C LYS A 442 -21.21 15.49 -11.99
N GLU A 443 -20.56 14.48 -12.55
CA GLU A 443 -20.59 13.13 -11.98
C GLU A 443 -19.84 13.04 -10.64
N LYS A 444 -18.63 13.61 -10.53
CA LYS A 444 -17.92 13.59 -9.26
C LYS A 444 -18.64 14.35 -8.15
N GLU A 445 -19.30 15.48 -8.48
CA GLU A 445 -20.11 16.23 -7.51
C GLU A 445 -21.34 15.42 -7.07
N ARG A 446 -22.05 14.80 -8.03
CA ARG A 446 -23.20 13.92 -7.72
C ARG A 446 -22.83 12.83 -6.72
N MET A 447 -21.72 12.11 -6.98
CA MET A 447 -21.25 11.05 -6.08
C MET A 447 -20.84 11.60 -4.71
N ALA A 448 -20.17 12.74 -4.69
CA ALA A 448 -19.77 13.37 -3.45
C ALA A 448 -20.98 13.78 -2.60
N ASP A 449 -22.00 14.36 -3.22
CA ASP A 449 -23.22 14.77 -2.53
C ASP A 449 -23.98 13.56 -1.94
N VAL A 450 -24.01 12.41 -2.64
CA VAL A 450 -24.58 11.16 -2.11
C VAL A 450 -23.85 10.73 -0.84
N LEU A 451 -22.51 10.67 -0.88
CA LEU A 451 -21.70 10.23 0.27
C LEU A 451 -21.77 11.23 1.43
N ILE A 452 -21.70 12.54 1.17
CA ILE A 452 -21.84 13.58 2.19
C ILE A 452 -23.21 13.47 2.88
N ASN A 453 -24.28 13.29 2.12
CA ASN A 453 -25.62 13.09 2.67
C ASN A 453 -25.74 11.82 3.53
N GLN A 454 -25.06 10.74 3.16
CA GLN A 454 -25.02 9.51 3.97
C GLN A 454 -24.30 9.77 5.30
N VAL A 455 -23.12 10.41 5.26
CA VAL A 455 -22.36 10.75 6.46
C VAL A 455 -23.15 11.71 7.35
N GLU A 456 -23.82 12.72 6.77
CA GLU A 456 -24.63 13.66 7.53
C GLU A 456 -25.77 12.97 8.29
N LYS A 457 -26.48 12.07 7.60
CA LYS A 457 -27.61 11.34 8.19
C LYS A 457 -27.17 10.34 9.28
N THR A 458 -26.00 9.72 9.11
CA THR A 458 -25.57 8.62 9.97
C THR A 458 -24.72 9.10 11.16
N PHE A 459 -23.84 10.09 10.92
CA PHE A 459 -22.76 10.42 11.87
C PHE A 459 -22.74 11.88 12.32
N LEU A 460 -22.91 12.82 11.37
CA LEU A 460 -22.60 14.24 11.58
C LEU A 460 -23.75 15.15 11.14
N PRO A 461 -24.86 15.21 11.90
CA PRO A 461 -25.96 16.11 11.58
C PRO A 461 -25.48 17.55 11.38
N GLY A 462 -25.85 18.16 10.26
CA GLY A 462 -25.43 19.51 9.88
C GLY A 462 -24.09 19.59 9.14
N LEU A 463 -23.54 18.45 8.71
CA LEU A 463 -22.28 18.39 7.95
C LEU A 463 -22.30 19.29 6.72
N SER A 464 -23.32 19.18 5.87
CA SER A 464 -23.41 19.95 4.62
C SER A 464 -23.34 21.46 4.87
N LYS A 465 -23.93 21.96 5.97
CA LYS A 465 -23.89 23.37 6.37
C LYS A 465 -22.53 23.78 6.98
N ALA A 466 -21.76 22.82 7.49
CA ALA A 466 -20.47 23.07 8.10
C ALA A 466 -19.31 23.06 7.09
N ILE A 467 -19.50 22.58 5.88
CA ILE A 467 -18.46 22.53 4.85
C ILE A 467 -18.04 23.97 4.48
N GLU A 468 -16.74 24.23 4.59
CA GLU A 468 -16.07 25.45 4.11
C GLU A 468 -15.26 25.17 2.85
N LEU A 469 -14.66 23.98 2.78
CA LEU A 469 -13.84 23.53 1.68
C LEU A 469 -14.23 22.09 1.30
N LYS A 470 -14.35 21.84 -0.01
CA LYS A 470 -14.58 20.50 -0.57
C LYS A 470 -13.63 20.25 -1.74
N GLU A 471 -12.80 19.23 -1.64
CA GLU A 471 -11.98 18.70 -2.73
C GLU A 471 -12.39 17.25 -3.01
N ILE A 472 -12.38 16.86 -4.29
CA ILE A 472 -12.80 15.52 -4.69
C ILE A 472 -11.73 14.89 -5.57
N GLY A 473 -11.14 13.81 -5.10
CA GLY A 473 -10.26 12.92 -5.86
C GLY A 473 -11.04 11.76 -6.48
N THR A 474 -10.70 11.39 -7.70
CA THR A 474 -11.33 10.30 -8.45
C THR A 474 -10.23 9.38 -9.01
N PRO A 475 -10.55 8.20 -9.57
CA PRO A 475 -9.57 7.40 -10.29
C PRO A 475 -8.78 8.18 -11.36
N LEU A 476 -9.39 9.13 -12.08
CA LEU A 476 -8.67 10.01 -13.02
C LEU A 476 -7.72 11.01 -12.31
N THR A 477 -8.04 11.41 -11.08
CA THR A 477 -7.13 12.22 -10.25
C THR A 477 -5.90 11.38 -9.88
N ASN A 478 -6.10 10.12 -9.51
CA ASN A 478 -5.01 9.20 -9.19
C ASN A 478 -4.09 8.99 -10.40
N VAL A 479 -4.65 8.70 -11.59
CA VAL A 479 -3.85 8.64 -12.85
C VAL A 479 -3.04 9.91 -13.05
N ARG A 480 -3.66 11.08 -12.87
CA ARG A 480 -3.01 12.37 -13.14
C ARG A 480 -1.77 12.60 -12.28
N TYR A 481 -1.84 12.25 -10.99
CA TYR A 481 -0.76 12.57 -10.05
C TYR A 481 0.29 11.48 -9.91
N THR A 482 -0.09 10.22 -10.10
CA THR A 482 0.81 9.07 -9.91
C THR A 482 1.22 8.39 -11.21
N SER A 483 0.53 8.66 -12.32
CA SER A 483 0.60 7.88 -13.56
C SER A 483 0.28 6.39 -13.38
N ASN A 484 -0.25 5.96 -12.24
CA ASN A 484 -0.61 4.56 -12.04
C ASN A 484 -1.68 4.13 -13.03
N TYR A 485 -1.42 3.02 -13.70
CA TYR A 485 -2.34 2.44 -14.66
C TYR A 485 -3.73 2.24 -14.03
N ARG A 486 -4.76 2.78 -14.68
CA ARG A 486 -6.16 2.80 -14.20
C ARG A 486 -6.34 3.47 -12.81
N GLY A 487 -5.39 4.29 -12.38
CA GLY A 487 -5.41 4.93 -11.07
C GLY A 487 -5.33 3.97 -9.89
N ALA A 488 -4.78 2.77 -10.10
CA ALA A 488 -4.64 1.73 -9.09
C ALA A 488 -3.93 2.25 -7.83
N ILE A 489 -4.50 1.95 -6.65
CA ILE A 489 -3.90 2.38 -5.39
C ILE A 489 -3.08 1.29 -4.72
N TYR A 490 -3.23 0.03 -5.15
CA TYR A 490 -2.52 -1.14 -4.61
C TYR A 490 -1.61 -1.83 -5.63
N GLY A 491 -1.47 -1.30 -6.85
CA GLY A 491 -0.74 -1.93 -7.94
C GLY A 491 -1.50 -3.15 -8.49
N TRP A 492 -0.81 -4.30 -8.59
CA TRP A 492 -1.48 -5.56 -8.93
C TRP A 492 -2.29 -6.09 -7.75
N ASP A 493 -3.42 -6.75 -8.03
CA ASP A 493 -4.20 -7.48 -7.04
C ASP A 493 -3.38 -8.60 -6.38
N GLN A 494 -3.75 -8.96 -5.15
CA GLN A 494 -3.12 -10.04 -4.38
C GLN A 494 -3.95 -11.34 -4.47
N THR A 495 -4.19 -11.79 -5.68
CA THR A 495 -4.85 -13.08 -5.95
C THR A 495 -3.89 -14.25 -5.74
N LEU A 496 -4.41 -15.48 -5.73
CA LEU A 496 -3.56 -16.68 -5.63
C LEU A 496 -2.52 -16.78 -6.75
N ASP A 497 -2.87 -16.30 -7.94
CA ASP A 497 -1.99 -16.35 -9.12
C ASP A 497 -1.02 -15.16 -9.19
N ASN A 498 -1.18 -14.16 -8.33
CA ASN A 498 -0.38 -12.94 -8.34
C ASN A 498 0.01 -12.46 -6.93
N SER A 499 0.26 -13.36 -6.02
CA SER A 499 0.80 -13.05 -4.69
C SER A 499 2.01 -13.92 -4.36
N GLY A 500 2.82 -13.46 -3.43
CA GLY A 500 4.05 -14.15 -3.08
C GLY A 500 4.93 -14.40 -4.31
N PRO A 501 5.38 -15.64 -4.53
CA PRO A 501 6.28 -15.98 -5.65
C PRO A 501 5.70 -15.87 -7.05
N SER A 502 4.37 -15.83 -7.17
CA SER A 502 3.72 -15.65 -8.47
C SER A 502 3.73 -14.20 -8.94
N ARG A 503 4.01 -13.27 -8.00
CA ARG A 503 4.12 -11.84 -8.29
C ARG A 503 5.38 -11.54 -9.09
N LEU A 504 5.39 -10.43 -9.84
CA LEU A 504 6.58 -9.98 -10.55
C LEU A 504 7.76 -9.83 -9.56
N PRO A 505 8.91 -10.44 -9.84
CA PRO A 505 10.12 -10.26 -9.04
C PRO A 505 10.71 -8.86 -9.24
N HIS A 506 11.68 -8.49 -8.41
CA HIS A 506 12.45 -7.25 -8.59
C HIS A 506 13.31 -7.26 -9.86
N THR A 507 13.79 -8.43 -10.26
CA THR A 507 14.58 -8.60 -11.49
C THR A 507 13.69 -8.60 -12.73
N THR A 508 14.25 -8.12 -13.84
CA THR A 508 13.59 -8.12 -15.16
C THR A 508 14.43 -8.88 -16.20
N PRO A 509 13.88 -9.19 -17.37
CA PRO A 509 14.67 -9.73 -18.49
C PRO A 509 15.74 -8.76 -19.03
N ILE A 510 15.67 -7.48 -18.66
CA ILE A 510 16.66 -6.47 -19.05
C ILE A 510 17.72 -6.42 -17.96
N LYS A 511 18.98 -6.68 -18.32
CA LYS A 511 20.10 -6.56 -17.39
C LYS A 511 20.16 -5.14 -16.82
N ASN A 512 20.49 -5.01 -15.53
CA ASN A 512 20.58 -3.75 -14.80
C ASN A 512 19.27 -2.95 -14.70
N LEU A 513 18.12 -3.53 -15.07
CA LEU A 513 16.79 -2.96 -14.80
C LEU A 513 16.09 -3.76 -13.72
N TYR A 514 15.66 -3.07 -12.67
CA TYR A 514 14.97 -3.64 -11.53
C TYR A 514 13.65 -2.92 -11.25
N LEU A 515 12.71 -3.61 -10.60
CA LEU A 515 11.41 -3.07 -10.18
C LEU A 515 11.39 -2.89 -8.66
N SER A 516 10.73 -1.83 -8.20
CA SER A 516 10.46 -1.57 -6.77
C SER A 516 9.03 -1.04 -6.59
N GLY A 517 8.47 -1.18 -5.39
CA GLY A 517 7.16 -0.64 -5.02
C GLY A 517 6.00 -1.62 -5.17
N ALA A 518 4.76 -1.09 -5.26
CA ALA A 518 3.53 -1.87 -5.19
C ALA A 518 3.29 -2.83 -6.36
N TRP A 519 3.98 -2.63 -7.50
CA TRP A 519 3.81 -3.42 -8.72
C TRP A 519 4.75 -4.63 -8.82
N THR A 520 5.51 -4.88 -7.78
CA THR A 520 6.40 -6.04 -7.64
C THR A 520 6.25 -6.65 -6.25
N SER A 521 7.13 -7.58 -5.87
CA SER A 521 7.19 -8.17 -4.52
C SER A 521 7.50 -7.10 -3.44
N PRO A 522 6.96 -7.24 -2.21
CA PRO A 522 5.89 -8.14 -1.77
C PRO A 522 4.50 -7.60 -2.13
N GLY A 523 4.38 -6.34 -2.54
CA GLY A 523 3.14 -5.68 -2.92
C GLY A 523 2.94 -4.33 -2.21
N HIS A 524 1.68 -3.95 -2.03
CA HIS A 524 1.27 -2.63 -1.54
C HIS A 524 1.28 -2.48 -0.01
N GLY A 525 0.83 -1.32 0.44
CA GLY A 525 0.84 -0.87 1.84
C GLY A 525 2.16 -0.19 2.20
N TYR A 526 2.16 0.65 3.24
CA TYR A 526 3.36 1.41 3.62
C TYR A 526 4.55 0.50 3.89
N GLY A 527 4.36 -0.48 4.78
CA GLY A 527 5.38 -1.48 5.08
C GLY A 527 5.79 -2.26 3.84
N GLY A 528 4.81 -2.72 3.03
CA GLY A 528 5.07 -3.50 1.82
C GLY A 528 5.93 -2.78 0.80
N VAL A 529 5.61 -1.53 0.47
CA VAL A 529 6.40 -0.78 -0.54
C VAL A 529 7.76 -0.33 -0.02
N LEU A 530 7.88 0.03 1.26
CA LEU A 530 9.16 0.34 1.88
C LEU A 530 10.07 -0.89 1.88
N TRP A 531 9.52 -2.03 2.23
CA TRP A 531 10.22 -3.30 2.19
C TRP A 531 10.62 -3.70 0.77
N SER A 532 9.74 -3.49 -0.21
CA SER A 532 10.04 -3.70 -1.63
C SER A 532 11.30 -2.97 -2.08
N GLY A 533 11.50 -1.73 -1.62
CA GLY A 533 12.73 -0.98 -1.94
C GLY A 533 13.98 -1.60 -1.35
N LEU A 534 13.91 -2.14 -0.13
CA LEU A 534 15.02 -2.82 0.52
C LEU A 534 15.35 -4.16 -0.16
N GLU A 535 14.32 -4.95 -0.50
CA GLU A 535 14.49 -6.21 -1.25
C GLU A 535 15.12 -5.95 -2.62
N CYS A 536 14.64 -4.91 -3.32
CA CYS A 536 15.19 -4.49 -4.61
C CYS A 536 16.69 -4.17 -4.48
N PHE A 537 17.08 -3.37 -3.49
CA PHE A 537 18.48 -3.11 -3.19
C PHE A 537 19.27 -4.40 -2.92
N GLY A 538 18.73 -5.30 -2.10
CA GLY A 538 19.35 -6.60 -1.80
C GLY A 538 19.56 -7.46 -3.05
N GLU A 539 18.58 -7.50 -3.97
CA GLU A 539 18.71 -8.22 -5.25
C GLU A 539 19.80 -7.61 -6.15
N ILE A 540 19.87 -6.28 -6.19
CA ILE A 540 20.92 -5.59 -6.94
C ILE A 540 22.31 -5.96 -6.41
N MET A 541 22.47 -5.93 -5.07
CA MET A 541 23.78 -6.20 -4.43
C MET A 541 24.28 -7.64 -4.62
N LYS A 542 23.41 -8.61 -4.91
CA LYS A 542 23.84 -9.98 -5.26
C LYS A 542 24.63 -10.05 -6.55
N ASN A 543 24.46 -9.06 -7.44
CA ASN A 543 25.06 -9.01 -8.77
C ASN A 543 25.96 -7.78 -8.96
N TRP A 544 26.28 -7.08 -7.88
CA TRP A 544 27.01 -5.81 -7.91
C TRP A 544 28.49 -5.97 -8.24
#